data_3558e15e65879c7c0e93c7c10c9a6a75
#
_entry.id   3558e15e65879c7c0e93c7c10c9a6a75
#
_cell.length_a   1.000
_cell.length_b   1.000
_cell.length_c   1.000
_cell.angle_alpha   90.00
_cell.angle_beta   90.00
_cell.angle_gamma   90.00
#
_symmetry.space_group_name_H-M   'P 1'
#
loop_
_entity.id
_entity.type
_entity.pdbx_description
1 polymer ?
#
loop_
_entity_poly.entity_id
_entity_poly.type
_entity_poly.pdbx_seq_one_letter_code
_entity_poly.pdbx_strand_id
1 'polypeptide(L)'
;MSPEIIDSSDRYSLKPLVGSLLSKIDELLDQNKALLARIAELEAKLGTPPKTPDNSSLPPSKGQKANTTEPATGKKQRRKGHPGVARALCPNPDATRDIFAVRCACGVPVLPADQVLAHAYDHVDLPPIKPVTTRINLHRAQCPCCNKTVTAKPPTDMAPGSPFGPGIVSIAAYLHGCQMVSYNRLVEVFDGLLGLKISEGAIANMLARLAKPFAVVADKIAAIVRNSPVIASDETSARVCGKTWWQWLFASASAVYHTIVPTRGKCVPVEFLGGIRPKVWISDRLAAQCTHAEAHQFCLAHLIRDAQYAIDAGDDIFAPGFKAFLQKACVIGRKRADLADATIAGHARTLKRELDRLLDLVPKQLDGRRLRDAIEVTARDKLLVFLTRRDVEPTNNVSERGLRPSVIFRKVTNGFRSGWGAAVYADLCSIVATGRIHHRSPLASIRAAIAV
;
A
#
# COMPACT_ATOMS: atom_id res chain seq x y z
N MET A 1 37.53 13.78 -36.04
CA MET A 1 37.24 12.34 -36.19
C MET A 1 35.79 12.24 -36.63
N SER A 2 35.59 11.81 -37.89
CA SER A 2 34.28 11.74 -38.55
C SER A 2 33.43 10.61 -37.94
N PRO A 3 32.08 10.75 -37.87
CA PRO A 3 31.23 9.64 -37.46
C PRO A 3 31.22 8.60 -38.58
N GLU A 4 31.62 7.38 -38.26
CA GLU A 4 31.51 6.23 -39.15
C GLU A 4 30.05 6.01 -39.55
N ILE A 5 29.81 6.03 -40.82
CA ILE A 5 28.55 5.65 -41.47
C ILE A 5 28.36 4.16 -41.21
N ILE A 6 27.41 3.81 -40.35
CA ILE A 6 26.96 2.41 -40.20
C ILE A 6 26.31 2.02 -41.52
N ASP A 7 26.99 1.14 -42.25
CA ASP A 7 26.62 0.65 -43.57
C ASP A 7 25.23 -0.02 -43.53
N SER A 8 24.37 0.35 -44.47
CA SER A 8 23.02 -0.21 -44.62
C SER A 8 22.99 -1.74 -44.89
N SER A 9 24.12 -2.37 -45.17
CA SER A 9 24.28 -3.80 -45.35
C SER A 9 24.08 -4.59 -44.03
N ASP A 10 24.39 -3.99 -42.88
CA ASP A 10 24.22 -4.62 -41.57
C ASP A 10 22.75 -4.81 -41.12
N ARG A 11 21.82 -4.03 -41.68
CA ARG A 11 20.40 -4.19 -41.39
C ARG A 11 19.80 -5.50 -41.94
N TYR A 12 20.39 -6.07 -43.00
CA TYR A 12 19.95 -7.32 -43.59
C TYR A 12 20.46 -8.55 -42.83
N SER A 13 21.57 -8.43 -42.09
CA SER A 13 22.11 -9.50 -41.26
C SER A 13 21.42 -9.58 -39.87
N LEU A 14 20.86 -8.49 -39.37
CA LEU A 14 20.14 -8.43 -38.10
C LEU A 14 18.77 -9.11 -38.14
N LYS A 15 18.03 -9.04 -39.24
CA LYS A 15 16.71 -9.67 -39.35
C LYS A 15 16.72 -11.20 -39.17
N PRO A 16 17.63 -11.96 -39.80
CA PRO A 16 17.73 -13.40 -39.55
C PRO A 16 18.13 -13.69 -38.11
N LEU A 17 19.03 -12.89 -37.53
CA LEU A 17 19.45 -13.04 -36.14
C LEU A 17 18.29 -12.79 -35.17
N VAL A 18 17.52 -11.73 -35.36
CA VAL A 18 16.33 -11.43 -34.58
C VAL A 18 15.28 -12.52 -34.75
N GLY A 19 15.05 -13.01 -35.96
CA GLY A 19 14.15 -14.14 -36.22
C GLY A 19 14.60 -15.41 -35.49
N SER A 20 15.89 -15.74 -35.53
CA SER A 20 16.46 -16.87 -34.81
C SER A 20 16.35 -16.72 -33.30
N LEU A 21 16.57 -15.52 -32.75
CA LEU A 21 16.40 -15.23 -31.33
C LEU A 21 14.93 -15.33 -30.88
N LEU A 22 13.99 -14.82 -31.67
CA LEU A 22 12.56 -14.95 -31.39
C LEU A 22 12.13 -16.42 -31.41
N SER A 23 12.55 -17.20 -32.42
CA SER A 23 12.29 -18.65 -32.46
C SER A 23 12.89 -19.37 -31.25
N LYS A 24 14.07 -18.96 -30.79
CA LYS A 24 14.69 -19.54 -29.59
C LYS A 24 13.97 -19.16 -28.30
N ILE A 25 13.44 -17.93 -28.23
CA ILE A 25 12.60 -17.48 -27.12
C ILE A 25 11.31 -18.29 -27.06
N ASP A 26 10.64 -18.50 -28.20
CA ASP A 26 9.43 -19.32 -28.26
C ASP A 26 9.70 -20.77 -27.84
N GLU A 27 10.79 -21.36 -28.34
CA GLU A 27 11.23 -22.71 -27.92
C GLU A 27 11.48 -22.78 -26.40
N LEU A 28 12.15 -21.78 -25.81
CA LEU A 28 12.39 -21.71 -24.37
C LEU A 28 11.10 -21.49 -23.57
N LEU A 29 10.16 -20.75 -24.10
CA LEU A 29 8.85 -20.54 -23.48
C LEU A 29 8.04 -21.84 -23.46
N ASP A 30 8.07 -22.62 -24.54
CA ASP A 30 7.40 -23.90 -24.61
C ASP A 30 8.09 -24.95 -23.71
N GLN A 31 9.42 -24.96 -23.64
CA GLN A 31 10.16 -25.79 -22.67
C GLN A 31 9.83 -25.44 -21.25
N ASN A 32 9.73 -24.13 -20.91
CA ASN A 32 9.31 -23.68 -19.57
C ASN A 32 7.89 -24.12 -19.24
N LYS A 33 6.96 -24.03 -20.20
CA LYS A 33 5.60 -24.54 -20.03
C LYS A 33 5.57 -26.03 -19.74
N ALA A 34 6.34 -26.81 -20.50
CA ALA A 34 6.43 -28.26 -20.31
C ALA A 34 7.06 -28.63 -18.95
N LEU A 35 8.11 -27.92 -18.53
CA LEU A 35 8.74 -28.08 -17.23
C LEU A 35 7.79 -27.71 -16.07
N LEU A 36 7.04 -26.63 -16.18
CA LEU A 36 6.05 -26.24 -15.17
C LEU A 36 4.91 -27.27 -15.07
N ALA A 37 4.45 -27.82 -16.19
CA ALA A 37 3.47 -28.90 -16.20
C ALA A 37 4.04 -30.18 -15.55
N ARG A 38 5.32 -30.50 -15.79
CA ARG A 38 5.99 -31.65 -15.18
C ARG A 38 6.23 -31.47 -13.69
N ILE A 39 6.59 -30.27 -13.25
CA ILE A 39 6.68 -29.89 -11.83
C ILE A 39 5.32 -30.08 -11.14
N ALA A 40 4.24 -29.57 -11.74
CA ALA A 40 2.89 -29.73 -11.20
C ALA A 40 2.48 -31.21 -11.11
N GLU A 41 2.82 -32.02 -12.11
CA GLU A 41 2.58 -33.46 -12.08
C GLU A 41 3.39 -34.19 -10.99
N LEU A 42 4.66 -33.82 -10.80
CA LEU A 42 5.51 -34.37 -9.75
C LEU A 42 5.06 -33.93 -8.35
N GLU A 43 4.66 -32.67 -8.19
CA GLU A 43 4.09 -32.16 -6.94
C GLU A 43 2.77 -32.84 -6.59
N ALA A 44 1.91 -33.09 -7.58
CA ALA A 44 0.70 -33.91 -7.40
C ALA A 44 1.00 -35.36 -7.01
N LYS A 45 2.04 -35.95 -7.59
CA LYS A 45 2.52 -37.33 -7.24
C LYS A 45 3.15 -37.39 -5.85
N LEU A 46 3.72 -36.25 -5.35
CA LEU A 46 4.27 -36.18 -4.00
C LEU A 46 3.20 -35.87 -2.93
N GLY A 47 1.93 -35.74 -3.32
CA GLY A 47 0.82 -35.45 -2.41
C GLY A 47 0.86 -34.05 -1.76
N THR A 48 1.71 -33.13 -2.29
CA THR A 48 1.73 -31.75 -1.81
C THR A 48 0.67 -30.92 -2.54
N PRO A 49 -0.27 -30.26 -1.84
CA PRO A 49 -1.28 -29.45 -2.50
C PRO A 49 -0.65 -28.22 -3.16
N PRO A 50 -1.18 -27.77 -4.30
CA PRO A 50 -0.72 -26.54 -4.93
C PRO A 50 -0.98 -25.35 -4.00
N LYS A 51 0.02 -24.46 -3.88
CA LYS A 51 -0.13 -23.22 -3.11
C LYS A 51 -1.09 -22.27 -3.80
N THR A 52 -2.16 -21.90 -3.12
CA THR A 52 -3.18 -20.95 -3.56
C THR A 52 -3.23 -19.76 -2.60
N PRO A 53 -3.91 -18.65 -2.96
CA PRO A 53 -4.14 -17.56 -2.01
C PRO A 53 -4.94 -17.94 -0.77
N ASP A 54 -5.71 -19.02 -0.84
CA ASP A 54 -6.56 -19.49 0.27
C ASP A 54 -5.80 -20.35 1.28
N ASN A 55 -4.73 -21.03 0.84
CA ASN A 55 -3.90 -21.93 1.65
C ASN A 55 -2.44 -21.48 1.81
N SER A 56 -2.09 -20.29 1.36
CA SER A 56 -0.72 -19.76 1.44
C SER A 56 -0.70 -18.23 1.46
N SER A 57 0.48 -17.64 1.62
CA SER A 57 0.70 -16.19 1.50
C SER A 57 0.80 -15.70 0.05
N LEU A 58 0.37 -16.49 -0.94
CA LEU A 58 0.33 -16.03 -2.33
C LEU A 58 -0.69 -14.90 -2.49
N PRO A 59 -0.35 -13.84 -3.25
CA PRO A 59 -1.28 -12.75 -3.45
C PRO A 59 -2.49 -13.21 -4.29
N PRO A 60 -3.69 -12.67 -4.05
CA PRO A 60 -4.92 -13.01 -4.78
C PRO A 60 -4.79 -12.89 -6.31
N SER A 61 -3.89 -12.03 -6.79
CA SER A 61 -3.62 -11.87 -8.23
C SER A 61 -2.98 -13.09 -8.90
N LYS A 62 -2.40 -14.02 -8.14
CA LYS A 62 -1.88 -15.30 -8.67
C LYS A 62 -2.93 -16.41 -8.69
N GLY A 63 -4.07 -16.20 -8.02
CA GLY A 63 -5.21 -17.12 -7.98
C GLY A 63 -6.38 -16.62 -8.82
N GLN A 64 -6.15 -15.89 -9.90
CA GLN A 64 -7.24 -15.55 -10.83
C GLN A 64 -7.89 -16.86 -11.30
N LYS A 65 -9.15 -17.04 -10.91
CA LYS A 65 -9.98 -18.11 -11.46
C LYS A 65 -10.00 -17.93 -12.97
N ALA A 66 -9.61 -18.97 -13.71
CA ALA A 66 -9.93 -19.02 -15.12
C ALA A 66 -11.42 -18.71 -15.26
N ASN A 67 -11.79 -17.89 -16.24
CA ASN A 67 -13.19 -17.70 -16.58
C ASN A 67 -13.75 -19.07 -16.97
N THR A 68 -14.26 -19.79 -15.98
CA THR A 68 -14.97 -21.03 -16.24
C THR A 68 -16.25 -20.65 -16.94
N THR A 69 -16.32 -21.00 -18.22
CA THR A 69 -17.52 -20.94 -19.06
C THR A 69 -18.54 -22.03 -18.67
N GLU A 70 -18.54 -22.52 -17.44
CA GLU A 70 -19.61 -23.37 -16.96
C GLU A 70 -20.89 -22.53 -16.81
N PRO A 71 -21.96 -22.86 -17.56
CA PRO A 71 -23.24 -22.20 -17.37
C PRO A 71 -23.69 -22.48 -15.94
N ALA A 72 -23.89 -21.41 -15.17
CA ALA A 72 -24.42 -21.50 -13.83
C ALA A 72 -25.81 -22.15 -13.91
N THR A 73 -25.89 -23.45 -13.62
CA THR A 73 -27.13 -24.20 -13.45
C THR A 73 -27.80 -23.76 -12.14
N GLY A 74 -28.49 -22.66 -12.23
CA GLY A 74 -29.31 -22.08 -11.16
C GLY A 74 -29.55 -20.61 -11.47
N LYS A 75 -30.82 -20.27 -11.66
CA LYS A 75 -31.28 -18.87 -11.74
C LYS A 75 -30.83 -18.17 -10.45
N LYS A 76 -29.67 -17.53 -10.45
CA LYS A 76 -29.31 -16.58 -9.39
C LYS A 76 -30.39 -15.52 -9.40
N GLN A 77 -31.23 -15.46 -8.35
CA GLN A 77 -32.14 -14.33 -8.15
C GLN A 77 -31.31 -13.05 -8.30
N ARG A 78 -31.66 -12.22 -9.25
CA ARG A 78 -31.04 -10.90 -9.40
C ARG A 78 -31.18 -10.19 -8.06
N ARG A 79 -30.08 -9.98 -7.36
CA ARG A 79 -30.07 -9.09 -6.19
C ARG A 79 -30.69 -7.77 -6.64
N LYS A 80 -31.69 -7.28 -5.92
CA LYS A 80 -32.19 -5.91 -6.13
C LYS A 80 -30.97 -4.98 -6.20
N GLY A 81 -30.87 -4.21 -7.27
CA GLY A 81 -29.81 -3.22 -7.42
C GLY A 81 -29.77 -2.32 -6.19
N HIS A 82 -28.58 -1.83 -5.83
CA HIS A 82 -28.44 -0.86 -4.75
C HIS A 82 -29.35 0.34 -5.08
N PRO A 83 -30.21 0.80 -4.15
CA PRO A 83 -30.98 2.02 -4.39
C PRO A 83 -30.02 3.15 -4.68
N GLY A 84 -30.22 3.87 -5.77
CA GLY A 84 -29.39 5.01 -6.14
C GLY A 84 -29.43 6.05 -5.01
N VAL A 85 -28.26 6.49 -4.56
CA VAL A 85 -28.16 7.59 -3.59
C VAL A 85 -27.94 8.87 -4.39
N ALA A 86 -28.95 9.76 -4.40
CA ALA A 86 -28.78 11.10 -4.97
C ALA A 86 -27.80 11.91 -4.10
N ARG A 87 -26.94 12.69 -4.75
CA ARG A 87 -26.07 13.64 -4.06
C ARG A 87 -26.94 14.73 -3.40
N ALA A 88 -26.68 15.05 -2.13
CA ALA A 88 -27.31 16.16 -1.47
C ALA A 88 -26.89 17.49 -2.14
N LEU A 89 -27.82 18.44 -2.20
CA LEU A 89 -27.51 19.80 -2.67
C LEU A 89 -26.42 20.43 -1.81
N CYS A 90 -25.55 21.22 -2.45
CA CYS A 90 -24.56 22.01 -1.76
C CYS A 90 -25.26 23.07 -0.89
N PRO A 91 -25.02 23.13 0.43
CA PRO A 91 -25.68 24.11 1.29
C PRO A 91 -25.31 25.56 0.95
N ASN A 92 -24.11 25.77 0.39
CA ASN A 92 -23.59 27.09 0.00
C ASN A 92 -22.98 26.96 -1.41
N PRO A 93 -23.78 27.03 -2.49
CA PRO A 93 -23.27 27.01 -3.84
C PRO A 93 -22.52 28.32 -4.17
N ASP A 94 -21.46 28.24 -5.00
CA ASP A 94 -20.70 29.41 -5.43
C ASP A 94 -21.53 30.39 -6.28
N ALA A 95 -22.57 29.87 -7.00
CA ALA A 95 -23.52 30.67 -7.77
C ALA A 95 -24.86 29.93 -7.85
N THR A 96 -25.93 30.70 -7.92
CA THR A 96 -27.29 30.21 -8.18
C THR A 96 -27.80 30.80 -9.48
N ARG A 97 -28.47 30.00 -10.31
CA ARG A 97 -29.07 30.45 -11.54
C ARG A 97 -30.52 30.00 -11.61
N ASP A 98 -31.46 30.95 -11.55
CA ASP A 98 -32.87 30.67 -11.72
C ASP A 98 -33.25 30.59 -13.20
N ILE A 99 -33.96 29.56 -13.58
CA ILE A 99 -34.44 29.32 -14.94
C ILE A 99 -35.97 29.34 -14.90
N PHE A 100 -36.55 30.26 -15.62
CA PHE A 100 -37.98 30.43 -15.73
C PHE A 100 -38.53 29.93 -17.08
N ALA A 101 -39.71 29.35 -17.05
CA ALA A 101 -40.47 29.03 -18.28
C ALA A 101 -40.90 30.32 -18.97
N VAL A 102 -40.67 30.42 -20.27
CA VAL A 102 -41.01 31.65 -21.04
C VAL A 102 -42.44 31.62 -21.53
N ARG A 103 -42.94 30.46 -21.96
CA ARG A 103 -44.29 30.26 -22.53
C ARG A 103 -44.85 28.91 -22.15
N CYS A 104 -46.19 28.85 -22.03
CA CYS A 104 -46.92 27.62 -21.94
C CYS A 104 -47.00 26.94 -23.34
N ALA A 105 -47.28 25.65 -23.38
CA ALA A 105 -47.50 24.91 -24.63
C ALA A 105 -48.66 25.47 -25.47
N CYS A 106 -49.62 26.16 -24.85
CA CYS A 106 -50.71 26.87 -25.54
C CYS A 106 -50.27 28.22 -26.13
N GLY A 107 -48.98 28.63 -26.01
CA GLY A 107 -48.42 29.88 -26.55
C GLY A 107 -48.51 31.11 -25.62
N VAL A 108 -49.24 31.02 -24.49
CA VAL A 108 -49.37 32.15 -23.55
C VAL A 108 -48.06 32.37 -22.79
N PRO A 109 -47.56 33.61 -22.67
CA PRO A 109 -46.41 33.96 -21.84
C PRO A 109 -46.70 33.65 -20.36
N VAL A 110 -45.66 33.15 -19.66
CA VAL A 110 -45.69 32.91 -18.20
C VAL A 110 -44.74 33.88 -17.54
N LEU A 111 -45.23 34.67 -16.61
CA LEU A 111 -44.41 35.66 -15.91
C LEU A 111 -43.52 34.97 -14.86
N PRO A 112 -42.28 35.41 -14.67
CA PRO A 112 -41.38 34.84 -13.64
C PRO A 112 -41.99 34.96 -12.22
N ALA A 113 -42.74 35.99 -11.93
CA ALA A 113 -43.36 36.21 -10.61
C ALA A 113 -44.44 35.17 -10.27
N ASP A 114 -45.02 34.50 -11.26
CA ASP A 114 -46.06 33.50 -11.09
C ASP A 114 -45.51 32.07 -10.97
N GLN A 115 -44.18 31.93 -11.01
CA GLN A 115 -43.53 30.64 -11.01
C GLN A 115 -42.92 30.30 -9.64
N VAL A 116 -43.04 29.07 -9.23
CA VAL A 116 -42.46 28.55 -8.00
C VAL A 116 -41.36 27.53 -8.33
N LEU A 117 -40.41 27.36 -7.42
CA LEU A 117 -39.31 26.38 -7.57
C LEU A 117 -39.90 24.97 -7.61
N ALA A 118 -39.80 24.32 -8.75
CA ALA A 118 -40.26 22.94 -8.94
C ALA A 118 -39.17 21.91 -8.61
N HIS A 119 -37.93 22.19 -8.97
CA HIS A 119 -36.81 21.29 -8.77
C HIS A 119 -35.49 22.06 -8.76
N ALA A 120 -34.54 21.62 -7.91
CA ALA A 120 -33.18 22.14 -7.89
C ALA A 120 -32.17 21.00 -8.01
N TYR A 121 -31.06 21.26 -8.71
CA TYR A 121 -29.91 20.36 -8.81
C TYR A 121 -28.64 21.16 -8.93
N ASP A 122 -27.50 20.61 -8.44
CA ASP A 122 -26.21 21.21 -8.58
C ASP A 122 -25.52 20.73 -9.86
N HIS A 123 -24.95 21.67 -10.60
CA HIS A 123 -24.00 21.42 -11.67
C HIS A 123 -22.61 21.77 -11.15
N VAL A 124 -21.72 20.79 -11.00
CA VAL A 124 -20.36 20.98 -10.45
C VAL A 124 -19.33 20.84 -11.56
N ASP A 125 -18.56 21.89 -11.79
CA ASP A 125 -17.49 21.92 -12.79
C ASP A 125 -16.19 22.47 -12.19
N LEU A 126 -15.08 22.32 -12.90
CA LEU A 126 -13.78 22.85 -12.53
C LEU A 126 -13.41 24.02 -13.45
N PRO A 127 -13.07 25.19 -12.90
CA PRO A 127 -12.51 26.27 -13.72
C PRO A 127 -11.11 25.83 -14.23
N PRO A 128 -10.61 26.43 -15.32
CA PRO A 128 -9.26 26.18 -15.80
C PRO A 128 -8.23 26.45 -14.69
N ILE A 129 -7.44 25.42 -14.34
CA ILE A 129 -6.40 25.54 -13.31
C ILE A 129 -5.18 26.19 -13.95
N LYS A 130 -4.80 27.38 -13.50
CA LYS A 130 -3.61 28.11 -13.99
C LYS A 130 -2.58 28.25 -12.88
N PRO A 131 -1.30 27.91 -13.14
CA PRO A 131 -0.22 28.22 -12.20
C PRO A 131 -0.04 29.73 -12.01
N VAL A 132 0.31 30.12 -10.80
CA VAL A 132 0.67 31.50 -10.49
C VAL A 132 2.19 31.64 -10.59
N THR A 133 2.68 32.55 -11.46
CA THR A 133 4.11 32.84 -11.60
C THR A 133 4.44 34.17 -10.92
N THR A 134 5.28 34.13 -9.91
CA THR A 134 5.80 35.33 -9.21
C THR A 134 7.25 35.55 -9.63
N ARG A 135 7.57 36.73 -10.15
CA ARG A 135 8.95 37.12 -10.46
C ARG A 135 9.58 37.84 -9.26
N ILE A 136 10.72 37.33 -8.80
CA ILE A 136 11.47 37.93 -7.70
C ILE A 136 12.65 38.72 -8.30
N ASN A 137 12.63 40.04 -8.13
CA ASN A 137 13.70 40.93 -8.55
C ASN A 137 14.57 41.27 -7.33
N LEU A 138 15.82 40.78 -7.31
CA LEU A 138 16.78 41.10 -6.25
C LEU A 138 17.64 42.27 -6.71
N HIS A 139 17.57 43.38 -6.00
CA HIS A 139 18.33 44.58 -6.28
C HIS A 139 19.65 44.59 -5.50
N ARG A 140 20.66 45.23 -6.06
CA ARG A 140 21.96 45.46 -5.41
C ARG A 140 22.33 46.96 -5.47
N ALA A 141 23.06 47.40 -4.49
CA ALA A 141 23.63 48.77 -4.44
C ALA A 141 25.00 48.70 -3.81
N GLN A 142 25.81 49.72 -4.06
CA GLN A 142 27.05 49.96 -3.30
C GLN A 142 26.75 50.73 -2.02
N CYS A 143 27.31 50.31 -0.88
CA CYS A 143 27.18 51.01 0.37
C CYS A 143 27.86 52.38 0.29
N PRO A 144 27.16 53.49 0.59
CA PRO A 144 27.74 54.84 0.52
C PRO A 144 28.84 55.09 1.55
N CYS A 145 28.89 54.28 2.60
CA CYS A 145 29.92 54.37 3.67
C CYS A 145 31.19 53.58 3.38
N CYS A 146 31.06 52.29 3.02
CA CYS A 146 32.21 51.38 2.86
C CYS A 146 32.45 50.88 1.45
N ASN A 147 31.69 51.36 0.47
CA ASN A 147 31.71 51.03 -0.96
C ASN A 147 31.55 49.50 -1.27
N LYS A 148 31.12 48.69 -0.28
CA LYS A 148 30.84 47.26 -0.47
C LYS A 148 29.48 47.04 -1.17
N THR A 149 29.45 46.10 -2.10
CA THR A 149 28.18 45.71 -2.76
C THR A 149 27.28 44.98 -1.79
N VAL A 150 26.06 45.46 -1.63
CA VAL A 150 24.99 44.80 -0.85
C VAL A 150 23.91 44.35 -1.81
N THR A 151 23.57 43.08 -1.77
CA THR A 151 22.48 42.49 -2.57
C THR A 151 21.34 42.10 -1.64
N ALA A 152 20.12 42.37 -2.06
CA ALA A 152 18.91 41.96 -1.31
C ALA A 152 18.90 40.42 -1.15
N LYS A 153 18.50 39.97 0.02
CA LYS A 153 18.31 38.52 0.27
C LYS A 153 17.00 38.05 -0.36
N PRO A 154 16.97 36.87 -0.98
CA PRO A 154 15.72 36.32 -1.49
C PRO A 154 14.75 36.01 -0.32
N PRO A 155 13.42 36.03 -0.59
CA PRO A 155 12.43 35.52 0.38
C PRO A 155 12.70 34.07 0.74
N THR A 156 12.50 33.68 1.98
CA THR A 156 12.75 32.33 2.48
C THR A 156 11.83 31.28 1.86
N ASP A 157 10.60 31.66 1.56
CA ASP A 157 9.55 30.84 0.91
C ASP A 157 9.68 30.74 -0.61
N MET A 158 10.50 31.62 -1.23
CA MET A 158 10.74 31.67 -2.68
C MET A 158 12.25 31.72 -2.99
N ALA A 159 13.02 30.90 -2.29
CA ALA A 159 14.47 30.87 -2.48
C ALA A 159 14.86 30.43 -3.92
N PRO A 160 15.95 30.97 -4.49
CA PRO A 160 16.45 30.55 -5.81
C PRO A 160 16.86 29.09 -5.83
N GLY A 161 16.86 28.46 -7.01
CA GLY A 161 17.34 27.09 -7.22
C GLY A 161 16.28 26.12 -7.75
N SER A 162 14.99 26.40 -7.61
CA SER A 162 13.91 25.70 -8.29
C SER A 162 12.82 26.71 -8.69
N PRO A 163 12.36 26.70 -9.93
CA PRO A 163 11.24 27.54 -10.34
C PRO A 163 9.89 27.03 -9.82
N PHE A 164 9.86 25.83 -9.20
CA PHE A 164 8.64 25.17 -8.79
C PHE A 164 8.45 25.26 -7.26
N GLY A 165 7.35 25.89 -6.88
CA GLY A 165 6.97 26.05 -5.48
C GLY A 165 6.40 24.79 -4.84
N PRO A 166 6.17 24.81 -3.51
CA PRO A 166 5.76 23.64 -2.72
C PRO A 166 4.42 23.03 -3.19
N GLY A 167 3.52 23.84 -3.78
CA GLY A 167 2.27 23.33 -4.33
C GLY A 167 2.48 22.35 -5.47
N ILE A 168 3.34 22.70 -6.45
CA ILE A 168 3.68 21.85 -7.60
C ILE A 168 4.44 20.60 -7.12
N VAL A 169 5.42 20.79 -6.24
CA VAL A 169 6.22 19.69 -5.66
C VAL A 169 5.33 18.69 -4.91
N SER A 170 4.34 19.17 -4.15
CA SER A 170 3.41 18.30 -3.41
C SER A 170 2.51 17.49 -4.36
N ILE A 171 2.04 18.10 -5.45
CA ILE A 171 1.25 17.41 -6.48
C ILE A 171 2.11 16.34 -7.18
N ALA A 172 3.35 16.66 -7.55
CA ALA A 172 4.27 15.68 -8.15
C ALA A 172 4.51 14.49 -7.22
N ALA A 173 4.79 14.73 -5.94
CA ALA A 173 4.99 13.69 -4.92
C ALA A 173 3.72 12.84 -4.73
N TYR A 174 2.55 13.46 -4.69
CA TYR A 174 1.26 12.76 -4.57
C TYR A 174 0.98 11.88 -5.78
N LEU A 175 1.09 12.42 -6.98
CA LEU A 175 0.80 11.68 -8.21
C LEU A 175 1.80 10.54 -8.43
N HIS A 176 3.09 10.78 -8.18
CA HIS A 176 4.10 9.73 -8.33
C HIS A 176 3.99 8.66 -7.24
N GLY A 177 4.04 9.07 -5.99
CA GLY A 177 4.16 8.13 -4.87
C GLY A 177 2.84 7.49 -4.44
N CYS A 178 1.72 8.22 -4.50
CA CYS A 178 0.42 7.69 -4.09
C CYS A 178 -0.42 7.16 -5.26
N GLN A 179 -0.32 7.78 -6.45
CA GLN A 179 -1.09 7.42 -7.65
C GLN A 179 -0.25 6.63 -8.67
N MET A 180 1.05 6.41 -8.39
CA MET A 180 1.96 5.57 -9.18
C MET A 180 2.15 6.04 -10.63
N VAL A 181 2.01 7.35 -10.86
CA VAL A 181 2.22 7.97 -12.18
C VAL A 181 3.72 8.02 -12.46
N SER A 182 4.15 7.51 -13.63
CA SER A 182 5.55 7.57 -14.06
C SER A 182 5.99 9.01 -14.38
N TYR A 183 7.30 9.27 -14.41
CA TYR A 183 7.81 10.61 -14.70
C TYR A 183 7.36 11.11 -16.08
N ASN A 184 7.42 10.27 -17.12
CA ASN A 184 6.94 10.62 -18.44
C ASN A 184 5.47 11.03 -18.41
N ARG A 185 4.59 10.25 -17.79
CA ARG A 185 3.17 10.59 -17.65
C ARG A 185 2.93 11.83 -16.78
N LEU A 186 3.80 12.09 -15.80
CA LEU A 186 3.72 13.34 -15.04
C LEU A 186 3.97 14.57 -15.91
N VAL A 187 4.93 14.49 -16.84
CA VAL A 187 5.15 15.57 -17.84
C VAL A 187 3.86 15.87 -18.60
N GLU A 188 3.18 14.83 -19.10
CA GLU A 188 1.91 14.97 -19.81
C GLU A 188 0.79 15.53 -18.92
N VAL A 189 0.69 15.07 -17.67
CA VAL A 189 -0.30 15.57 -16.70
C VAL A 189 -0.06 17.03 -16.37
N PHE A 190 1.18 17.46 -16.15
CA PHE A 190 1.50 18.86 -15.86
C PHE A 190 1.24 19.77 -17.04
N ASP A 191 1.57 19.35 -18.26
CA ASP A 191 1.29 20.12 -19.47
C ASP A 191 -0.21 20.19 -19.75
N GLY A 192 -0.89 19.03 -19.79
CA GLY A 192 -2.31 18.95 -20.18
C GLY A 192 -3.30 19.54 -19.16
N LEU A 193 -3.06 19.35 -17.86
CA LEU A 193 -3.99 19.83 -16.81
C LEU A 193 -3.63 21.23 -16.28
N LEU A 194 -2.35 21.58 -16.26
CA LEU A 194 -1.87 22.79 -15.60
C LEU A 194 -1.20 23.77 -16.57
N GLY A 195 -1.00 23.41 -17.83
CA GLY A 195 -0.25 24.22 -18.80
C GLY A 195 1.23 24.43 -18.43
N LEU A 196 1.81 23.51 -17.62
CA LEU A 196 3.17 23.59 -17.11
C LEU A 196 4.09 22.61 -17.83
N LYS A 197 5.01 23.11 -18.63
CA LYS A 197 6.05 22.30 -19.28
C LYS A 197 7.18 22.02 -18.30
N ILE A 198 7.26 20.78 -17.83
CA ILE A 198 8.26 20.30 -16.86
C ILE A 198 8.95 19.08 -17.44
N SER A 199 10.29 19.03 -17.43
CA SER A 199 11.02 17.84 -17.87
C SER A 199 11.03 16.73 -16.82
N GLU A 200 11.24 15.48 -17.24
CA GLU A 200 11.39 14.35 -16.32
C GLU A 200 12.54 14.55 -15.31
N GLY A 201 13.65 15.15 -15.78
CA GLY A 201 14.78 15.48 -14.91
C GLY A 201 14.42 16.52 -13.85
N ALA A 202 13.59 17.51 -14.18
CA ALA A 202 13.10 18.47 -13.19
C ALA A 202 12.17 17.83 -12.17
N ILE A 203 11.30 16.89 -12.58
CA ILE A 203 10.45 16.09 -11.69
C ILE A 203 11.32 15.25 -10.74
N ALA A 204 12.31 14.54 -11.28
CA ALA A 204 13.24 13.75 -10.47
C ALA A 204 13.98 14.61 -9.43
N ASN A 205 14.46 15.79 -9.82
CA ASN A 205 15.13 16.74 -8.92
C ASN A 205 14.17 17.30 -7.85
N MET A 206 12.90 17.58 -8.19
CA MET A 206 11.91 17.99 -7.21
C MET A 206 11.69 16.90 -6.15
N LEU A 207 11.54 15.64 -6.58
CA LEU A 207 11.34 14.52 -5.67
C LEU A 207 12.60 14.24 -4.82
N ALA A 208 13.80 14.36 -5.39
CA ALA A 208 15.05 14.18 -4.65
C ALA A 208 15.21 15.21 -3.51
N ARG A 209 14.76 16.45 -3.73
CA ARG A 209 14.79 17.50 -2.69
C ARG A 209 13.88 17.22 -1.51
N LEU A 210 12.89 16.34 -1.65
CA LEU A 210 12.01 15.91 -0.57
C LEU A 210 12.72 14.99 0.43
N ALA A 211 13.88 14.44 0.10
CA ALA A 211 14.59 13.51 0.98
C ALA A 211 14.81 14.09 2.39
N LYS A 212 15.29 15.34 2.49
CA LYS A 212 15.55 15.96 3.79
C LYS A 212 14.28 16.26 4.60
N PRO A 213 13.27 17.02 4.10
CA PRO A 213 12.08 17.32 4.87
C PRO A 213 11.27 16.05 5.20
N PHE A 214 11.21 15.07 4.30
CA PHE A 214 10.49 13.82 4.56
C PHE A 214 11.18 12.98 5.62
N ALA A 215 12.51 12.86 5.59
CA ALA A 215 13.27 12.13 6.62
C ALA A 215 13.02 12.72 8.02
N VAL A 216 13.05 14.05 8.17
CA VAL A 216 12.77 14.72 9.46
C VAL A 216 11.39 14.34 10.03
N VAL A 217 10.37 14.25 9.17
CA VAL A 217 9.02 13.85 9.59
C VAL A 217 8.95 12.35 9.84
N ALA A 218 9.58 11.54 8.99
CA ALA A 218 9.63 10.08 9.15
C ALA A 218 10.35 9.67 10.44
N ASP A 219 11.41 10.35 10.83
CA ASP A 219 12.11 10.12 12.10
C ASP A 219 11.22 10.39 13.32
N LYS A 220 10.42 11.46 13.28
CA LYS A 220 9.41 11.74 14.32
C LYS A 220 8.34 10.64 14.38
N ILE A 221 7.87 10.17 13.22
CA ILE A 221 6.93 9.06 13.11
C ILE A 221 7.55 7.77 13.67
N ALA A 222 8.80 7.46 13.32
CA ALA A 222 9.53 6.32 13.84
C ALA A 222 9.63 6.35 15.36
N ALA A 223 9.93 7.52 15.94
CA ALA A 223 9.98 7.71 17.39
C ALA A 223 8.62 7.43 18.06
N ILE A 224 7.50 7.88 17.46
CA ILE A 224 6.16 7.61 17.98
C ILE A 224 5.88 6.10 17.98
N VAL A 225 6.15 5.41 16.86
CA VAL A 225 5.92 3.96 16.76
C VAL A 225 6.82 3.20 17.75
N ARG A 226 8.09 3.55 17.80
CA ARG A 226 9.09 2.89 18.68
C ARG A 226 8.70 2.94 20.16
N ASN A 227 8.14 4.06 20.61
CA ASN A 227 7.71 4.25 21.99
C ASN A 227 6.28 3.73 22.28
N SER A 228 5.63 3.12 21.29
CA SER A 228 4.28 2.57 21.47
C SER A 228 4.31 1.23 22.20
N PRO A 229 3.35 0.94 23.09
CA PRO A 229 3.32 -0.32 23.83
C PRO A 229 2.99 -1.53 22.94
N VAL A 230 2.31 -1.32 21.83
CA VAL A 230 1.95 -2.38 20.87
C VAL A 230 2.44 -1.96 19.48
N ILE A 231 3.23 -2.82 18.87
CA ILE A 231 3.77 -2.61 17.53
C ILE A 231 3.38 -3.80 16.64
N ALA A 232 2.74 -3.51 15.53
CA ALA A 232 2.50 -4.47 14.46
C ALA A 232 3.57 -4.29 13.37
N SER A 233 4.10 -5.38 12.84
CA SER A 233 5.13 -5.33 11.80
C SER A 233 4.92 -6.38 10.72
N ASP A 234 5.32 -6.03 9.51
CA ASP A 234 5.31 -6.90 8.34
C ASP A 234 6.35 -6.40 7.33
N GLU A 235 6.72 -7.23 6.36
CA GLU A 235 7.66 -6.83 5.32
C GLU A 235 7.25 -7.39 3.95
N THR A 236 7.68 -6.69 2.92
CA THR A 236 7.51 -7.14 1.52
C THR A 236 8.79 -6.87 0.74
N SER A 237 9.02 -7.67 -0.31
CA SER A 237 10.18 -7.43 -1.17
C SER A 237 10.01 -6.11 -1.94
N ALA A 238 11.11 -5.38 -2.09
CA ALA A 238 11.27 -4.22 -2.96
C ALA A 238 12.40 -4.50 -3.97
N ARG A 239 12.42 -3.76 -5.07
CA ARG A 239 13.50 -3.83 -6.05
C ARG A 239 14.19 -2.49 -6.14
N VAL A 240 15.49 -2.44 -5.84
CA VAL A 240 16.28 -1.20 -5.84
C VAL A 240 17.54 -1.44 -6.67
N CYS A 241 17.75 -0.64 -7.72
CA CYS A 241 18.88 -0.78 -8.65
C CYS A 241 19.05 -2.23 -9.16
N GLY A 242 17.92 -2.89 -9.49
CA GLY A 242 17.93 -4.28 -9.96
C GLY A 242 18.14 -5.35 -8.89
N LYS A 243 18.44 -4.98 -7.65
CA LYS A 243 18.67 -5.91 -6.51
C LYS A 243 17.42 -6.06 -5.66
N THR A 244 17.27 -7.20 -5.00
CA THR A 244 16.19 -7.44 -4.04
C THR A 244 16.52 -6.76 -2.72
N TRP A 245 15.64 -5.86 -2.30
CA TRP A 245 15.60 -5.20 -1.02
C TRP A 245 14.29 -5.54 -0.33
N TRP A 246 14.08 -5.04 0.90
CA TRP A 246 12.90 -5.32 1.70
C TRP A 246 12.33 -4.03 2.26
N GLN A 247 11.05 -3.83 2.01
CA GLN A 247 10.30 -2.78 2.66
C GLN A 247 9.68 -3.34 3.93
N TRP A 248 10.08 -2.78 5.04
CA TRP A 248 9.55 -3.05 6.36
C TRP A 248 8.52 -2.01 6.72
N LEU A 249 7.51 -2.44 7.46
CA LEU A 249 6.49 -1.60 8.05
C LEU A 249 6.42 -1.88 9.54
N PHE A 250 6.40 -0.83 10.34
CA PHE A 250 6.13 -0.86 11.77
C PHE A 250 4.96 0.06 12.06
N ALA A 251 3.90 -0.45 12.69
CA ALA A 251 2.67 0.29 12.93
C ALA A 251 2.28 0.25 14.41
N SER A 252 1.77 1.36 14.88
CA SER A 252 1.08 1.49 16.16
C SER A 252 -0.34 2.01 15.94
N ALA A 253 -1.09 2.23 17.03
CA ALA A 253 -2.42 2.82 16.95
C ALA A 253 -2.43 4.25 16.37
N SER A 254 -1.32 5.00 16.48
CA SER A 254 -1.24 6.42 16.13
C SER A 254 -0.31 6.75 14.97
N ALA A 255 0.56 5.82 14.54
CA ALA A 255 1.54 6.08 13.51
C ALA A 255 1.96 4.82 12.76
N VAL A 256 2.42 4.98 11.51
CA VAL A 256 2.97 3.92 10.67
C VAL A 256 4.29 4.38 10.08
N TYR A 257 5.34 3.64 10.33
CA TYR A 257 6.67 3.88 9.82
C TYR A 257 7.05 2.83 8.77
N HIS A 258 7.61 3.27 7.66
CA HIS A 258 8.15 2.43 6.60
C HIS A 258 9.64 2.67 6.44
N THR A 259 10.38 1.62 6.11
CA THR A 259 11.78 1.72 5.67
C THR A 259 12.06 0.69 4.59
N ILE A 260 13.00 0.98 3.68
CA ILE A 260 13.42 0.06 2.61
C ILE A 260 14.92 -0.19 2.77
N VAL A 261 15.28 -1.43 3.05
CA VAL A 261 16.64 -1.86 3.38
C VAL A 261 17.05 -3.12 2.61
N PRO A 262 18.35 -3.39 2.43
CA PRO A 262 18.82 -4.52 1.62
C PRO A 262 18.60 -5.90 2.25
N THR A 263 18.13 -5.98 3.51
CA THR A 263 18.03 -7.23 4.25
C THR A 263 16.63 -7.49 4.82
N ARG A 264 16.27 -8.78 4.92
CA ARG A 264 15.09 -9.29 5.65
C ARG A 264 15.47 -9.78 7.06
N GLY A 265 16.68 -9.49 7.50
CA GLY A 265 17.24 -10.03 8.74
C GLY A 265 16.67 -9.40 10.01
N LYS A 266 16.90 -10.09 11.13
CA LYS A 266 16.52 -9.66 12.48
C LYS A 266 17.15 -8.32 12.90
N CYS A 267 18.26 -7.91 12.28
CA CYS A 267 18.90 -6.63 12.55
C CYS A 267 17.96 -5.43 12.31
N VAL A 268 17.04 -5.52 11.34
CA VAL A 268 16.16 -4.39 11.00
C VAL A 268 15.22 -4.01 12.15
N PRO A 269 14.40 -4.91 12.71
CA PRO A 269 13.61 -4.56 13.89
C PRO A 269 14.46 -4.24 15.12
N VAL A 270 15.66 -4.83 15.28
CA VAL A 270 16.58 -4.49 16.39
C VAL A 270 17.07 -3.05 16.26
N GLU A 271 17.56 -2.64 15.10
CA GLU A 271 17.98 -1.26 14.81
C GLU A 271 16.83 -0.27 14.95
N PHE A 272 15.66 -0.62 14.42
CA PHE A 272 14.46 0.21 14.56
C PHE A 272 14.11 0.46 16.03
N LEU A 273 14.14 -0.55 16.88
CA LEU A 273 13.80 -0.43 18.29
C LEU A 273 14.87 0.32 19.12
N GLY A 274 16.15 0.27 18.71
CA GLY A 274 17.21 0.98 19.42
C GLY A 274 17.32 0.63 20.91
N GLY A 275 17.06 -0.61 21.28
CA GLY A 275 17.07 -1.09 22.67
C GLY A 275 15.74 -0.96 23.41
N ILE A 276 14.73 -0.32 22.86
CA ILE A 276 13.40 -0.26 23.45
C ILE A 276 12.70 -1.62 23.28
N ARG A 277 11.99 -2.06 24.31
CA ARG A 277 11.23 -3.31 24.30
C ARG A 277 9.74 -3.02 24.49
N PRO A 278 8.91 -3.08 23.43
CA PRO A 278 7.48 -2.88 23.54
C PRO A 278 6.81 -4.00 24.36
N LYS A 279 5.60 -3.76 24.81
CA LYS A 279 4.81 -4.76 25.56
C LYS A 279 4.37 -5.92 24.66
N VAL A 280 3.90 -5.61 23.44
CA VAL A 280 3.43 -6.63 22.49
C VAL A 280 3.93 -6.33 21.09
N TRP A 281 4.39 -7.37 20.41
CA TRP A 281 4.69 -7.39 18.99
C TRP A 281 3.66 -8.23 18.24
N ILE A 282 3.14 -7.72 17.12
CA ILE A 282 2.17 -8.42 16.27
C ILE A 282 2.82 -8.66 14.91
N SER A 283 2.93 -9.90 14.49
CA SER A 283 3.47 -10.22 13.15
C SER A 283 3.02 -11.60 12.66
N ASP A 284 3.51 -11.99 11.49
CA ASP A 284 3.53 -13.38 11.07
C ASP A 284 4.56 -14.20 11.88
N ARG A 285 4.82 -15.45 11.46
CA ARG A 285 5.77 -16.36 12.14
C ARG A 285 7.21 -16.24 11.61
N LEU A 286 7.56 -15.19 10.87
CA LEU A 286 8.94 -15.00 10.42
C LEU A 286 9.88 -14.91 11.63
N ALA A 287 10.95 -15.69 11.65
CA ALA A 287 11.90 -15.73 12.75
C ALA A 287 12.54 -14.34 13.04
N ALA A 288 12.75 -13.54 12.00
CA ALA A 288 13.25 -12.17 12.13
C ALA A 288 12.31 -11.24 12.91
N GLN A 289 11.03 -11.55 13.00
CA GLN A 289 10.00 -10.80 13.73
C GLN A 289 9.88 -11.21 15.22
N CYS A 290 10.55 -12.29 15.62
CA CYS A 290 10.37 -12.86 16.96
C CYS A 290 11.32 -12.25 17.99
N THR A 291 10.91 -12.27 19.26
CA THR A 291 11.72 -11.91 20.45
C THR A 291 11.99 -10.42 20.67
N HIS A 292 11.23 -9.53 20.04
CA HIS A 292 11.41 -8.07 20.12
C HIS A 292 10.61 -7.40 21.23
N ALA A 293 9.63 -8.09 21.82
CA ALA A 293 8.72 -7.56 22.85
C ALA A 293 8.62 -8.49 24.08
N GLU A 294 7.89 -8.05 25.10
CA GLU A 294 7.60 -8.88 26.29
C GLU A 294 6.64 -10.02 25.92
N ALA A 295 5.65 -9.76 25.07
CA ALA A 295 4.73 -10.75 24.50
C ALA A 295 4.65 -10.63 22.99
N HIS A 296 4.24 -11.70 22.31
CA HIS A 296 4.09 -11.73 20.85
C HIS A 296 2.71 -12.26 20.49
N GLN A 297 1.98 -11.57 19.64
CA GLN A 297 0.75 -12.05 19.02
C GLN A 297 1.03 -12.46 17.58
N PHE A 298 0.90 -13.72 17.27
CA PHE A 298 0.96 -14.19 15.88
C PHE A 298 -0.35 -13.90 15.15
N CYS A 299 -0.22 -13.50 13.89
CA CYS A 299 -1.35 -13.24 13.01
C CYS A 299 -2.16 -14.52 12.77
N LEU A 300 -3.38 -14.57 13.31
CA LEU A 300 -4.24 -15.76 13.17
C LEU A 300 -4.67 -15.99 11.71
N ALA A 301 -4.69 -14.95 10.87
CA ALA A 301 -5.04 -15.09 9.46
C ALA A 301 -4.00 -15.92 8.68
N HIS A 302 -2.73 -15.81 9.00
CA HIS A 302 -1.68 -16.65 8.41
C HIS A 302 -1.81 -18.11 8.86
N LEU A 303 -2.07 -18.33 10.15
CA LEU A 303 -2.29 -19.67 10.69
C LEU A 303 -3.53 -20.35 10.13
N ILE A 304 -4.60 -19.60 9.83
CA ILE A 304 -5.79 -20.13 9.14
C ILE A 304 -5.41 -20.64 7.75
N ARG A 305 -4.54 -19.95 7.02
CA ARG A 305 -4.04 -20.41 5.71
C ARG A 305 -3.14 -21.63 5.83
N ASP A 306 -2.26 -21.65 6.85
CA ASP A 306 -1.41 -22.81 7.13
C ASP A 306 -2.26 -24.06 7.49
N ALA A 307 -3.32 -23.87 8.27
CA ALA A 307 -4.27 -24.94 8.59
C ALA A 307 -5.03 -25.41 7.33
N GLN A 308 -5.43 -24.47 6.46
CA GLN A 308 -6.05 -24.84 5.19
C GLN A 308 -5.08 -25.66 4.32
N TYR A 309 -3.80 -25.27 4.25
CA TYR A 309 -2.80 -26.02 3.51
C TYR A 309 -2.66 -27.47 4.03
N ALA A 310 -2.62 -27.65 5.37
CA ALA A 310 -2.55 -28.97 5.96
C ALA A 310 -3.82 -29.82 5.68
N ILE A 311 -5.02 -29.19 5.65
CA ILE A 311 -6.26 -29.84 5.23
C ILE A 311 -6.17 -30.28 3.76
N ASP A 312 -5.74 -29.38 2.87
CA ASP A 312 -5.59 -29.67 1.44
C ASP A 312 -4.55 -30.78 1.19
N ALA A 313 -3.56 -30.89 2.09
CA ALA A 313 -2.56 -31.97 2.09
C ALA A 313 -3.09 -33.30 2.66
N GLY A 314 -4.35 -33.34 3.14
CA GLY A 314 -5.02 -34.56 3.61
C GLY A 314 -5.00 -34.76 5.11
N ASP A 315 -4.68 -33.74 5.93
CA ASP A 315 -4.87 -33.84 7.39
C ASP A 315 -6.35 -33.65 7.77
N ASP A 316 -6.97 -34.71 8.24
CA ASP A 316 -8.36 -34.78 8.71
C ASP A 316 -8.48 -34.81 10.25
N ILE A 317 -7.35 -34.82 10.97
CA ILE A 317 -7.31 -35.00 12.43
C ILE A 317 -7.15 -33.66 13.18
N PHE A 318 -6.09 -32.93 12.90
CA PHE A 318 -5.74 -31.70 13.65
C PHE A 318 -6.18 -30.43 12.93
N ALA A 319 -5.81 -30.26 11.67
CA ALA A 319 -5.94 -28.99 10.96
C ALA A 319 -7.39 -28.51 10.81
N PRO A 320 -8.43 -29.35 10.59
CA PRO A 320 -9.81 -28.88 10.54
C PRO A 320 -10.27 -28.26 11.88
N GLY A 321 -10.01 -28.93 12.99
CA GLY A 321 -10.34 -28.45 14.34
C GLY A 321 -9.57 -27.17 14.67
N PHE A 322 -8.27 -27.13 14.36
CA PHE A 322 -7.44 -25.96 14.59
C PHE A 322 -7.87 -24.75 13.76
N LYS A 323 -8.25 -24.95 12.49
CA LYS A 323 -8.80 -23.89 11.67
C LYS A 323 -10.10 -23.32 12.25
N ALA A 324 -11.02 -24.18 12.69
CA ALA A 324 -12.27 -23.77 13.33
C ALA A 324 -12.00 -22.99 14.64
N PHE A 325 -11.07 -23.45 15.46
CA PHE A 325 -10.58 -22.76 16.66
C PHE A 325 -10.08 -21.35 16.34
N LEU A 326 -9.21 -21.19 15.35
CA LEU A 326 -8.67 -19.88 14.95
C LEU A 326 -9.76 -18.94 14.42
N GLN A 327 -10.71 -19.46 13.65
CA GLN A 327 -11.87 -18.68 13.17
C GLN A 327 -12.74 -18.18 14.30
N LYS A 328 -13.02 -19.05 15.28
CA LYS A 328 -13.75 -18.70 16.51
C LYS A 328 -13.00 -17.64 17.31
N ALA A 329 -11.69 -17.79 17.50
CA ALA A 329 -10.84 -16.80 18.14
C ALA A 329 -10.89 -15.44 17.45
N CYS A 330 -10.85 -15.40 16.10
CA CYS A 330 -11.02 -14.18 15.32
C CYS A 330 -12.40 -13.53 15.48
N VAL A 331 -13.48 -14.32 15.60
CA VAL A 331 -14.84 -13.79 15.85
C VAL A 331 -14.90 -13.11 17.23
N ILE A 332 -14.36 -13.75 18.25
CA ILE A 332 -14.30 -13.17 19.61
C ILE A 332 -13.43 -11.89 19.57
N GLY A 333 -12.28 -11.94 18.91
CA GLY A 333 -11.39 -10.79 18.76
C GLY A 333 -12.07 -9.57 18.15
N ARG A 334 -12.91 -9.74 17.13
CA ARG A 334 -13.68 -8.65 16.53
C ARG A 334 -14.72 -8.02 17.45
N LYS A 335 -15.30 -8.82 18.34
CA LYS A 335 -16.34 -8.39 19.29
C LYS A 335 -15.78 -7.91 20.62
N ARG A 336 -14.47 -8.05 20.87
CA ARG A 336 -13.86 -7.83 22.19
C ARG A 336 -14.07 -6.41 22.76
N ALA A 337 -14.23 -5.41 21.90
CA ALA A 337 -14.49 -4.04 22.34
C ALA A 337 -15.82 -3.92 23.11
N ASP A 338 -16.82 -4.71 22.71
CA ASP A 338 -18.18 -4.68 23.27
C ASP A 338 -18.38 -5.69 24.40
N LEU A 339 -17.39 -6.54 24.70
CA LEU A 339 -17.50 -7.58 25.71
C LEU A 339 -16.96 -7.10 27.07
N ALA A 340 -17.63 -7.50 28.16
CA ALA A 340 -17.13 -7.33 29.53
C ALA A 340 -15.85 -8.15 29.77
N ASP A 341 -14.96 -7.67 30.65
CA ASP A 341 -13.68 -8.34 30.95
C ASP A 341 -13.88 -9.76 31.50
N ALA A 342 -14.89 -9.98 32.31
CA ALA A 342 -15.24 -11.33 32.82
C ALA A 342 -15.62 -12.28 31.67
N THR A 343 -16.32 -11.80 30.67
CA THR A 343 -16.70 -12.55 29.45
C THR A 343 -15.47 -12.89 28.61
N ILE A 344 -14.57 -11.93 28.42
CA ILE A 344 -13.30 -12.14 27.70
C ILE A 344 -12.45 -13.19 28.46
N ALA A 345 -12.33 -13.09 29.78
CA ALA A 345 -11.61 -14.05 30.58
C ALA A 345 -12.23 -15.45 30.49
N GLY A 346 -13.57 -15.55 30.43
CA GLY A 346 -14.29 -16.80 30.17
C GLY A 346 -13.95 -17.42 28.83
N HIS A 347 -13.97 -16.59 27.75
CA HIS A 347 -13.54 -17.01 26.44
C HIS A 347 -12.08 -17.46 26.39
N ALA A 348 -11.17 -16.74 27.06
CA ALA A 348 -9.76 -17.08 27.14
C ALA A 348 -9.54 -18.45 27.74
N ARG A 349 -10.21 -18.76 28.89
CA ARG A 349 -10.14 -20.08 29.54
C ARG A 349 -10.68 -21.18 28.64
N THR A 350 -11.78 -20.92 27.94
CA THR A 350 -12.40 -21.89 27.02
C THR A 350 -11.50 -22.18 25.83
N LEU A 351 -10.98 -21.14 25.20
CA LEU A 351 -10.07 -21.29 24.05
C LEU A 351 -8.74 -21.96 24.44
N LYS A 352 -8.19 -21.67 25.61
CA LYS A 352 -6.98 -22.37 26.08
C LYS A 352 -7.22 -23.88 26.23
N ARG A 353 -8.31 -24.28 26.89
CA ARG A 353 -8.67 -25.70 27.02
C ARG A 353 -8.96 -26.37 25.67
N GLU A 354 -9.57 -25.65 24.74
CA GLU A 354 -9.82 -26.16 23.40
C GLU A 354 -8.48 -26.35 22.63
N LEU A 355 -7.55 -25.40 22.73
CA LEU A 355 -6.22 -25.51 22.16
C LEU A 355 -5.45 -26.71 22.76
N ASP A 356 -5.47 -26.89 24.08
CA ASP A 356 -4.80 -28.01 24.74
C ASP A 356 -5.31 -29.34 24.17
N ARG A 357 -6.63 -29.53 24.09
CA ARG A 357 -7.23 -30.74 23.51
C ARG A 357 -6.85 -30.97 22.03
N LEU A 358 -6.72 -29.89 21.25
CA LEU A 358 -6.30 -30.00 19.84
C LEU A 358 -4.84 -30.42 19.75
N LEU A 359 -3.98 -29.91 20.62
CA LEU A 359 -2.55 -30.24 20.63
C LEU A 359 -2.28 -31.69 21.10
N ASP A 360 -3.19 -32.31 21.84
CA ASP A 360 -3.13 -33.74 22.22
C ASP A 360 -3.40 -34.65 21.00
N LEU A 361 -3.98 -34.14 19.91
CA LEU A 361 -4.22 -34.94 18.73
C LEU A 361 -2.91 -35.27 18.01
N VAL A 362 -2.84 -36.49 17.44
CA VAL A 362 -1.66 -36.96 16.68
C VAL A 362 -2.04 -37.13 15.21
N PRO A 363 -1.77 -36.13 14.37
CA PRO A 363 -2.03 -36.22 12.93
C PRO A 363 -1.19 -37.33 12.27
N LYS A 364 -1.78 -38.07 11.36
CA LYS A 364 -1.06 -39.08 10.54
C LYS A 364 -0.32 -38.43 9.39
N GLN A 365 -0.91 -37.39 8.83
CA GLN A 365 -0.37 -36.65 7.69
C GLN A 365 0.79 -35.73 8.12
N LEU A 366 1.84 -35.65 7.29
CA LEU A 366 3.09 -34.95 7.62
C LEU A 366 2.92 -33.45 7.88
N ASP A 367 2.14 -32.76 7.04
CA ASP A 367 1.96 -31.30 7.16
C ASP A 367 1.06 -30.97 8.36
N GLY A 368 0.08 -31.81 8.70
CA GLY A 368 -0.68 -31.73 9.94
C GLY A 368 0.21 -31.86 11.19
N ARG A 369 1.13 -32.85 11.21
CA ARG A 369 2.11 -33.02 12.29
C ARG A 369 3.03 -31.81 12.41
N ARG A 370 3.61 -31.34 11.29
CA ARG A 370 4.50 -30.17 11.27
C ARG A 370 3.79 -28.93 11.80
N LEU A 371 2.54 -28.73 11.41
CA LEU A 371 1.75 -27.60 11.91
C LEU A 371 1.50 -27.73 13.41
N ARG A 372 1.01 -28.89 13.89
CA ARG A 372 0.75 -29.14 15.29
C ARG A 372 2.01 -28.91 16.15
N ASP A 373 3.14 -29.51 15.75
CA ASP A 373 4.41 -29.38 16.46
C ASP A 373 4.93 -27.94 16.49
N ALA A 374 4.80 -27.22 15.38
CA ALA A 374 5.15 -25.82 15.32
C ALA A 374 4.28 -24.96 16.25
N ILE A 375 3.00 -25.27 16.40
CA ILE A 375 2.12 -24.56 17.33
C ILE A 375 2.50 -24.89 18.77
N GLU A 376 2.69 -26.16 19.11
CA GLU A 376 3.06 -26.60 20.46
C GLU A 376 4.37 -25.95 20.93
N VAL A 377 5.41 -26.00 20.11
CA VAL A 377 6.77 -25.58 20.50
C VAL A 377 6.95 -24.06 20.46
N THR A 378 6.39 -23.38 19.45
CA THR A 378 6.76 -21.97 19.17
C THR A 378 5.64 -20.97 19.29
N ALA A 379 4.38 -21.40 19.23
CA ALA A 379 3.26 -20.49 19.03
C ALA A 379 2.19 -20.54 20.15
N ARG A 380 2.15 -21.58 20.97
CA ARG A 380 1.09 -21.81 21.99
C ARG A 380 0.72 -20.57 22.78
N ASP A 381 1.71 -19.85 23.31
CA ASP A 381 1.49 -18.65 24.13
C ASP A 381 1.27 -17.37 23.30
N LYS A 382 1.39 -17.47 21.96
CA LYS A 382 1.37 -16.33 21.03
C LYS A 382 0.07 -16.23 20.22
N LEU A 383 -0.90 -17.11 20.46
CA LEU A 383 -2.15 -17.15 19.70
C LEU A 383 -3.24 -16.26 20.29
N LEU A 384 -3.28 -16.11 21.62
CA LEU A 384 -4.40 -15.56 22.35
C LEU A 384 -4.03 -14.32 23.19
N VAL A 385 -2.92 -13.65 22.89
CA VAL A 385 -2.48 -12.43 23.61
C VAL A 385 -3.52 -11.32 23.50
N PHE A 386 -4.21 -11.21 22.36
CA PHE A 386 -5.28 -10.24 22.13
C PHE A 386 -6.46 -10.38 23.12
N LEU A 387 -6.62 -11.51 23.81
CA LEU A 387 -7.63 -11.70 24.85
C LEU A 387 -7.20 -11.14 26.21
N THR A 388 -5.92 -10.87 26.40
CA THR A 388 -5.39 -10.26 27.63
C THR A 388 -5.28 -8.74 27.52
N ARG A 389 -5.34 -8.19 26.30
CA ARG A 389 -5.16 -6.78 25.99
C ARG A 389 -6.10 -6.33 24.88
N ARG A 390 -6.92 -5.32 25.14
CA ARG A 390 -7.90 -4.80 24.18
C ARG A 390 -7.27 -4.05 23.00
N ASP A 391 -6.05 -3.53 23.17
CA ASP A 391 -5.27 -2.81 22.18
C ASP A 391 -4.47 -3.72 21.22
N VAL A 392 -4.56 -5.06 21.40
CA VAL A 392 -3.90 -6.05 20.55
C VAL A 392 -4.90 -6.68 19.59
N GLU A 393 -4.61 -6.63 18.27
CA GLU A 393 -5.43 -7.26 17.25
C GLU A 393 -5.10 -8.76 17.10
N PRO A 394 -6.10 -9.62 16.80
CA PRO A 394 -5.85 -11.05 16.55
C PRO A 394 -5.15 -11.31 15.22
N THR A 395 -5.14 -10.33 14.31
CA THR A 395 -4.55 -10.44 12.97
C THR A 395 -3.66 -9.24 12.66
N ASN A 396 -2.70 -9.41 11.77
CA ASN A 396 -1.79 -8.34 11.33
C ASN A 396 -2.32 -7.56 10.11
N ASN A 397 -3.64 -7.44 9.97
CA ASN A 397 -4.27 -6.79 8.81
C ASN A 397 -3.87 -5.32 8.63
N VAL A 398 -3.50 -4.63 9.70
CA VAL A 398 -3.04 -3.23 9.65
C VAL A 398 -1.77 -3.14 8.83
N SER A 399 -0.77 -3.97 9.12
CA SER A 399 0.51 -3.99 8.41
C SER A 399 0.34 -4.49 6.97
N GLU A 400 -0.45 -5.56 6.75
CA GLU A 400 -0.74 -6.06 5.41
C GLU A 400 -1.38 -4.99 4.51
N ARG A 401 -2.37 -4.25 5.03
CA ARG A 401 -3.00 -3.14 4.31
C ARG A 401 -2.04 -1.98 4.07
N GLY A 402 -1.17 -1.70 5.03
CA GLY A 402 -0.15 -0.64 4.92
C GLY A 402 0.88 -0.93 3.83
N LEU A 403 1.25 -2.21 3.61
CA LEU A 403 2.20 -2.62 2.57
C LEU A 403 1.56 -2.76 1.18
N ARG A 404 0.24 -2.91 1.08
CA ARG A 404 -0.45 -3.12 -0.21
C ARG A 404 -0.16 -2.05 -1.26
N PRO A 405 -0.14 -0.72 -0.95
CA PRO A 405 0.25 0.30 -1.92
C PRO A 405 1.64 0.06 -2.51
N SER A 406 2.59 -0.34 -1.70
CA SER A 406 3.97 -0.60 -2.13
C SER A 406 4.10 -1.83 -3.03
N VAL A 407 3.30 -2.86 -2.76
CA VAL A 407 3.20 -4.03 -3.65
C VAL A 407 2.66 -3.62 -5.03
N ILE A 408 1.66 -2.73 -5.08
CA ILE A 408 1.11 -2.21 -6.34
C ILE A 408 2.15 -1.31 -7.02
N PHE A 409 2.78 -0.39 -6.27
CA PHE A 409 3.84 0.49 -6.78
C PHE A 409 4.94 -0.31 -7.48
N ARG A 410 5.45 -1.38 -6.83
CA ARG A 410 6.45 -2.26 -7.43
C ARG A 410 5.99 -2.91 -8.73
N LYS A 411 4.70 -3.30 -8.83
CA LYS A 411 4.15 -3.91 -10.04
C LYS A 411 4.02 -2.91 -11.19
N VAL A 412 3.71 -1.66 -10.88
CA VAL A 412 3.51 -0.59 -11.88
C VAL A 412 4.84 0.00 -12.34
N THR A 413 5.76 0.30 -11.40
CA THR A 413 7.02 1.00 -11.66
C THR A 413 8.21 0.08 -11.88
N ASN A 414 8.05 -1.23 -11.62
CA ASN A 414 9.13 -2.22 -11.63
C ASN A 414 10.24 -1.95 -10.58
N GLY A 415 9.97 -1.11 -9.57
CA GLY A 415 10.87 -0.78 -8.46
C GLY A 415 11.60 0.55 -8.61
N PHE A 416 12.67 0.71 -7.84
CA PHE A 416 13.42 1.96 -7.70
C PHE A 416 14.72 1.92 -8.49
N ARG A 417 15.02 3.01 -9.22
CA ARG A 417 16.26 3.17 -9.99
C ARG A 417 17.43 3.69 -9.14
N SER A 418 17.16 4.13 -7.91
CA SER A 418 18.17 4.68 -6.99
C SER A 418 17.82 4.39 -5.52
N GLY A 419 18.83 4.37 -4.65
CA GLY A 419 18.63 4.22 -3.21
C GLY A 419 17.86 5.41 -2.60
N TRP A 420 18.18 6.64 -3.04
CA TRP A 420 17.46 7.82 -2.57
C TRP A 420 15.97 7.79 -2.91
N GLY A 421 15.62 7.31 -4.11
CA GLY A 421 14.22 7.18 -4.51
C GLY A 421 13.45 6.18 -3.66
N ALA A 422 14.11 5.08 -3.25
CA ALA A 422 13.52 4.12 -2.33
C ALA A 422 13.32 4.72 -0.93
N ALA A 423 14.29 5.49 -0.42
CA ALA A 423 14.19 6.16 0.88
C ALA A 423 13.07 7.20 0.89
N VAL A 424 13.03 8.12 -0.08
CA VAL A 424 11.96 9.13 -0.21
C VAL A 424 10.58 8.49 -0.30
N TYR A 425 10.46 7.37 -1.00
CA TYR A 425 9.20 6.63 -1.09
C TYR A 425 8.79 6.01 0.25
N ALA A 426 9.70 5.44 1.00
CA ALA A 426 9.43 4.88 2.32
C ALA A 426 8.96 5.97 3.29
N ASP A 427 9.65 7.12 3.30
CA ASP A 427 9.28 8.28 4.10
C ASP A 427 7.90 8.82 3.72
N LEU A 428 7.62 8.95 2.42
CA LEU A 428 6.30 9.32 1.89
C LEU A 428 5.22 8.35 2.37
N CYS A 429 5.46 7.03 2.32
CA CYS A 429 4.53 6.03 2.83
C CYS A 429 4.26 6.24 4.32
N SER A 430 5.30 6.54 5.12
CA SER A 430 5.18 6.82 6.55
C SER A 430 4.30 8.05 6.82
N ILE A 431 4.56 9.14 6.11
CA ILE A 431 3.83 10.40 6.20
C ILE A 431 2.36 10.21 5.84
N VAL A 432 2.09 9.57 4.72
CA VAL A 432 0.73 9.39 4.19
C VAL A 432 -0.06 8.39 5.02
N ALA A 433 0.54 7.26 5.43
CA ALA A 433 -0.13 6.26 6.25
C ALA A 433 -0.47 6.82 7.64
N THR A 434 0.46 7.52 8.27
CA THR A 434 0.22 8.22 9.56
C THR A 434 -0.84 9.32 9.41
N GLY A 435 -0.76 10.12 8.34
CA GLY A 435 -1.76 11.15 8.07
C GLY A 435 -3.19 10.60 7.97
N ARG A 436 -3.36 9.42 7.33
CA ARG A 436 -4.66 8.75 7.23
C ARG A 436 -5.22 8.32 8.58
N ILE A 437 -4.39 7.88 9.52
CA ILE A 437 -4.83 7.57 10.89
C ILE A 437 -5.43 8.83 11.54
N HIS A 438 -4.86 10.00 11.25
CA HIS A 438 -5.32 11.30 11.76
C HIS A 438 -6.31 12.00 10.81
N HIS A 439 -7.03 11.27 9.96
CA HIS A 439 -8.05 11.77 9.04
C HIS A 439 -7.56 12.86 8.07
N ARG A 440 -6.26 12.91 7.78
CA ARG A 440 -5.68 13.84 6.79
C ARG A 440 -5.63 13.18 5.41
N SER A 441 -5.94 13.95 4.38
CA SER A 441 -5.73 13.49 3.01
C SER A 441 -4.24 13.30 2.71
N PRO A 442 -3.86 12.39 1.80
CA PRO A 442 -2.46 12.20 1.40
C PRO A 442 -1.79 13.50 0.95
N LEU A 443 -2.46 14.30 0.14
CA LEU A 443 -1.92 15.56 -0.36
C LEU A 443 -1.70 16.58 0.78
N ALA A 444 -2.64 16.67 1.73
CA ALA A 444 -2.49 17.55 2.89
C ALA A 444 -1.32 17.11 3.79
N SER A 445 -1.13 15.79 3.96
CA SER A 445 0.00 15.23 4.73
C SER A 445 1.34 15.55 4.07
N ILE A 446 1.43 15.42 2.74
CA ILE A 446 2.63 15.76 1.96
C ILE A 446 2.93 17.26 2.09
N ARG A 447 1.93 18.13 1.91
CA ARG A 447 2.11 19.59 2.05
C ARG A 447 2.63 19.97 3.43
N ALA A 448 2.06 19.39 4.48
CA ALA A 448 2.52 19.63 5.84
C ALA A 448 3.97 19.19 6.06
N ALA A 449 4.39 18.07 5.45
CA ALA A 449 5.78 17.58 5.56
C ALA A 449 6.79 18.42 4.77
N ILE A 450 6.38 19.08 3.69
CA ILE A 450 7.24 19.99 2.91
C ILE A 450 7.45 21.32 3.64
N ALA A 451 6.50 21.74 4.47
CA ALA A 451 6.55 22.99 5.21
C ALA A 451 7.45 22.93 6.48
N VAL A 452 7.99 21.77 6.83
CA VAL A 452 8.92 21.54 7.95
C VAL A 452 10.36 21.83 7.51
#